data_f1685a5338a3c76f233f29206640fae6
#
_entry.id   f1685a5338a3c76f233f29206640fae6
#
_cell.length_a   1.000
_cell.length_b   1.000
_cell.length_c   1.000
_cell.angle_alpha   90.00
_cell.angle_beta   90.00
_cell.angle_gamma   90.00
#
_symmetry.space_group_name_H-M   'P 1'
#
loop_
_entity.id
_entity.type
_entity.pdbx_description
1 polymer ?
#
loop_
_entity_poly.entity_id
_entity_poly.type
_entity_poly.pdbx_seq_one_letter_code
_entity_poly.pdbx_strand_id
1 'polypeptide(L)'
;SAAWLLSQRHDVTVFEAGNRVGGHSHTVDAGGAPVDTGFIVYNEATYPNLTALFAHLDVPTRASDMSFAVSMDGGKLEYAGTNLAGLFAQRSNLASPRFWSMLRDLVRFYRQAPNGVRDLDPSASLNDYLDSAGFGRAFREDHLYPMAAAIWSTPALEIGNYPALSFVRFCENHGLLKFMRRPIWRTVDGGSRAYVERLTAPFRDRIRINASVKSIRRVNGAVEISVGGAEAEWFDHVVIGAHADQALAMLADRSPREDELLNVFAYGD
;
A
#
# COMPACT_ATOMS: atom_id res chain seq x y z
N SER A 1 14.90 -1.99 3.26
CA SER A 1 15.63 -1.14 2.28
C SER A 1 16.66 -0.26 2.96
N ALA A 2 16.29 0.52 4.01
CA ALA A 2 17.23 1.41 4.71
C ALA A 2 18.44 0.64 5.25
N ALA A 3 18.20 -0.47 5.98
CA ALA A 3 19.27 -1.29 6.54
C ALA A 3 20.24 -1.81 5.45
N TRP A 4 19.72 -2.25 4.31
CA TRP A 4 20.56 -2.69 3.19
C TRP A 4 21.44 -1.56 2.65
N LEU A 5 20.86 -0.37 2.44
CA LEU A 5 21.62 0.78 1.94
C LEU A 5 22.69 1.22 2.96
N LEU A 6 22.34 1.26 4.24
CA LEU A 6 23.26 1.64 5.31
C LEU A 6 24.37 0.61 5.49
N SER A 7 24.07 -0.68 5.35
CA SER A 7 25.07 -1.77 5.54
C SER A 7 26.23 -1.72 4.53
N GLN A 8 26.11 -0.93 3.47
CA GLN A 8 27.20 -0.72 2.52
C GLN A 8 28.37 0.11 3.11
N ARG A 9 28.11 0.89 4.16
CA ARG A 9 29.10 1.82 4.75
C ARG A 9 29.11 1.85 6.27
N HIS A 10 28.14 1.21 6.92
CA HIS A 10 27.95 1.26 8.38
C HIS A 10 27.71 -0.14 8.93
N ASP A 11 28.05 -0.33 10.17
CA ASP A 11 27.63 -1.49 10.95
C ASP A 11 26.17 -1.33 11.36
N VAL A 12 25.32 -2.19 10.81
CA VAL A 12 23.86 -2.09 10.99
C VAL A 12 23.38 -3.26 11.84
N THR A 13 22.68 -2.97 12.91
CA THR A 13 21.88 -3.93 13.67
C THR A 13 20.41 -3.68 13.39
N VAL A 14 19.64 -4.72 13.10
CA VAL A 14 18.20 -4.65 12.88
C VAL A 14 17.48 -5.33 14.03
N PHE A 15 16.58 -4.59 14.69
CA PHE A 15 15.67 -5.13 15.69
C PHE A 15 14.30 -5.31 15.05
N GLU A 16 13.78 -6.52 15.04
CA GLU A 16 12.47 -6.87 14.51
C GLU A 16 11.62 -7.46 15.65
N ALA A 17 10.47 -6.87 15.88
CA ALA A 17 9.56 -7.31 16.94
C ALA A 17 8.93 -8.68 16.66
N GLY A 18 8.70 -8.97 15.38
CA GLY A 18 8.13 -10.23 14.91
C GLY A 18 9.16 -11.37 14.85
N ASN A 19 8.67 -12.54 14.48
CA ASN A 19 9.49 -13.75 14.31
C ASN A 19 10.10 -13.87 12.90
N ARG A 20 9.92 -12.88 12.04
CA ARG A 20 10.43 -12.83 10.67
C ARG A 20 10.72 -11.39 10.23
N VAL A 21 11.63 -11.23 9.29
CA VAL A 21 11.88 -9.96 8.60
C VAL A 21 10.96 -9.78 7.40
N GLY A 22 10.83 -8.56 6.91
CA GLY A 22 10.11 -8.24 5.69
C GLY A 22 8.85 -7.38 5.88
N GLY A 23 8.33 -7.29 7.10
CA GLY A 23 7.11 -6.50 7.37
C GLY A 23 5.94 -6.94 6.49
N HIS A 24 5.38 -6.03 5.68
CA HIS A 24 4.30 -6.31 4.74
C HIS A 24 4.73 -7.19 3.55
N SER A 25 6.02 -7.40 3.32
CA SER A 25 6.49 -8.42 2.37
C SER A 25 6.44 -9.78 3.04
N HIS A 26 5.33 -10.44 2.87
CA HIS A 26 5.01 -11.69 3.56
C HIS A 26 4.47 -12.72 2.59
N THR A 27 5.28 -13.75 2.35
CA THR A 27 4.92 -14.91 1.54
C THR A 27 4.61 -16.09 2.44
N VAL A 28 3.47 -16.72 2.24
CA VAL A 28 3.07 -17.99 2.87
C VAL A 28 3.00 -19.09 1.82
N ASP A 29 3.24 -20.33 2.22
CA ASP A 29 3.04 -21.47 1.33
C ASP A 29 1.61 -21.99 1.52
N ALA A 30 0.80 -21.92 0.46
CA ALA A 30 -0.56 -22.38 0.45
C ALA A 30 -0.78 -23.34 -0.74
N GLY A 31 -1.21 -24.58 -0.44
CA GLY A 31 -1.43 -25.59 -1.47
C GLY A 31 -0.21 -25.92 -2.33
N GLY A 32 1.01 -25.77 -1.78
CA GLY A 32 2.26 -26.01 -2.48
C GLY A 32 2.74 -24.85 -3.37
N ALA A 33 2.08 -23.71 -3.31
CA ALA A 33 2.45 -22.48 -4.03
C ALA A 33 2.79 -21.33 -3.07
N PRO A 34 3.78 -20.48 -3.39
CA PRO A 34 4.06 -19.24 -2.64
C PRO A 34 2.97 -18.21 -2.90
N VAL A 35 2.35 -17.70 -1.84
CA VAL A 35 1.29 -16.69 -1.89
C VAL A 35 1.70 -15.49 -1.04
N ASP A 36 1.75 -14.31 -1.66
CA ASP A 36 1.99 -13.05 -0.96
C ASP A 36 0.69 -12.54 -0.31
N THR A 37 0.77 -12.21 0.98
CA THR A 37 -0.37 -11.73 1.78
C THR A 37 -0.32 -10.23 2.07
N GLY A 38 0.72 -9.54 1.61
CA GLY A 38 0.89 -8.10 1.79
C GLY A 38 1.32 -7.44 0.49
N PHE A 39 2.62 -7.23 0.28
CA PHE A 39 3.13 -6.71 -0.99
C PHE A 39 3.03 -7.77 -2.10
N ILE A 40 2.18 -7.55 -3.10
CA ILE A 40 1.84 -8.54 -4.12
C ILE A 40 2.38 -8.15 -5.50
N VAL A 41 2.15 -6.91 -5.92
CA VAL A 41 2.43 -6.44 -7.29
C VAL A 41 3.06 -5.04 -7.30
N TYR A 42 3.81 -4.77 -8.35
CA TYR A 42 4.35 -3.45 -8.64
C TYR A 42 4.34 -3.22 -10.16
N ASN A 43 4.65 -2.01 -10.61
CA ASN A 43 4.93 -1.75 -12.03
C ASN A 43 6.17 -0.85 -12.16
N GLU A 44 6.87 -0.98 -13.26
CA GLU A 44 8.15 -0.29 -13.47
C GLU A 44 7.98 1.24 -13.59
N ALA A 45 6.84 1.69 -14.09
CA ALA A 45 6.60 3.12 -14.33
C ALA A 45 6.42 3.93 -13.03
N THR A 46 5.78 3.35 -12.02
CA THR A 46 5.46 4.06 -10.76
C THR A 46 6.34 3.66 -9.60
N TYR A 47 7.18 2.61 -9.77
CA TYR A 47 8.12 2.12 -8.76
C TYR A 47 9.58 2.10 -9.26
N PRO A 48 10.12 3.24 -9.78
CA PRO A 48 11.45 3.25 -10.40
C PRO A 48 12.57 2.81 -9.45
N ASN A 49 12.52 3.24 -8.19
CA ASN A 49 13.54 2.87 -7.20
C ASN A 49 13.46 1.38 -6.81
N LEU A 50 12.25 0.81 -6.71
CA LEU A 50 12.08 -0.62 -6.44
C LEU A 50 12.55 -1.45 -7.62
N THR A 51 12.23 -1.03 -8.83
CA THR A 51 12.69 -1.65 -10.07
C THR A 51 14.21 -1.66 -10.16
N ALA A 52 14.86 -0.54 -9.86
CA ALA A 52 16.32 -0.45 -9.83
C ALA A 52 16.93 -1.34 -8.72
N LEU A 53 16.32 -1.41 -7.55
CA LEU A 53 16.74 -2.28 -6.46
C LEU A 53 16.61 -3.76 -6.86
N PHE A 54 15.51 -4.15 -7.48
CA PHE A 54 15.31 -5.52 -7.95
C PHE A 54 16.33 -5.92 -9.02
N ALA A 55 16.62 -5.01 -9.96
CA ALA A 55 17.67 -5.23 -10.96
C ALA A 55 19.06 -5.38 -10.30
N HIS A 56 19.37 -4.53 -9.31
CA HIS A 56 20.65 -4.61 -8.60
C HIS A 56 20.84 -5.91 -7.79
N LEU A 57 19.73 -6.44 -7.24
CA LEU A 57 19.72 -7.66 -6.44
C LEU A 57 19.44 -8.93 -7.27
N ASP A 58 19.35 -8.82 -8.60
CA ASP A 58 18.96 -9.92 -9.51
C ASP A 58 17.67 -10.63 -9.09
N VAL A 59 16.68 -9.88 -8.60
CA VAL A 59 15.40 -10.42 -8.17
C VAL A 59 14.58 -10.87 -9.38
N PRO A 60 14.23 -12.16 -9.51
CA PRO A 60 13.42 -12.62 -10.63
C PRO A 60 11.98 -12.10 -10.50
N THR A 61 11.46 -11.55 -11.59
CA THR A 61 10.09 -11.02 -11.64
C THR A 61 9.40 -11.44 -12.92
N ARG A 62 8.08 -11.57 -12.88
CA ARG A 62 7.25 -11.91 -14.04
C ARG A 62 6.07 -10.97 -14.17
N ALA A 63 5.53 -10.87 -15.39
CA ALA A 63 4.28 -10.15 -15.62
C ALA A 63 3.14 -10.81 -14.84
N SER A 64 2.22 -9.99 -14.34
CA SER A 64 1.06 -10.40 -13.57
C SER A 64 -0.19 -9.71 -14.09
N ASP A 65 -1.30 -10.43 -14.13
CA ASP A 65 -2.61 -9.86 -14.43
C ASP A 65 -3.18 -9.21 -13.17
N MET A 66 -3.20 -7.89 -13.16
CA MET A 66 -3.92 -7.15 -12.14
C MET A 66 -5.32 -6.84 -12.68
N SER A 67 -6.24 -7.77 -12.47
CA SER A 67 -7.64 -7.65 -12.82
C SER A 67 -8.47 -7.22 -11.62
N PHE A 68 -9.58 -6.54 -11.88
CA PHE A 68 -10.60 -6.20 -10.91
C PHE A 68 -11.94 -6.76 -11.38
N ALA A 69 -12.59 -7.51 -10.51
CA ALA A 69 -13.92 -8.05 -10.74
C ALA A 69 -14.82 -7.74 -9.55
N VAL A 70 -16.10 -7.60 -9.82
CA VAL A 70 -17.14 -7.34 -8.82
C VAL A 70 -18.14 -8.49 -8.86
N SER A 71 -18.49 -9.01 -7.69
CA SER A 71 -19.64 -9.89 -7.47
C SER A 71 -20.38 -9.39 -6.23
N MET A 72 -21.62 -8.99 -6.39
CA MET A 72 -22.45 -8.37 -5.36
C MET A 72 -23.80 -9.03 -5.24
N ASP A 73 -24.39 -8.95 -4.05
CA ASP A 73 -25.75 -9.41 -3.75
C ASP A 73 -26.01 -10.87 -4.16
N GLY A 74 -25.04 -11.76 -3.90
CA GLY A 74 -25.15 -13.16 -4.25
C GLY A 74 -25.19 -13.43 -5.76
N GLY A 75 -24.43 -12.62 -6.54
CA GLY A 75 -24.33 -12.78 -7.99
C GLY A 75 -25.37 -12.02 -8.81
N LYS A 76 -26.12 -11.10 -8.19
CA LYS A 76 -27.07 -10.25 -8.92
C LYS A 76 -26.36 -9.27 -9.85
N LEU A 77 -25.18 -8.79 -9.47
CA LEU A 77 -24.30 -7.97 -10.29
C LEU A 77 -22.91 -8.60 -10.32
N GLU A 78 -22.49 -9.04 -11.50
CA GLU A 78 -21.14 -9.54 -11.74
C GLU A 78 -20.56 -8.96 -13.02
N TYR A 79 -19.30 -8.48 -12.92
CA TYR A 79 -18.55 -8.03 -14.09
C TYR A 79 -17.05 -7.97 -13.76
N ALA A 80 -16.21 -7.95 -14.79
CA ALA A 80 -14.77 -7.71 -14.68
C ALA A 80 -14.36 -6.52 -15.55
N GLY A 81 -13.49 -5.67 -15.00
CA GLY A 81 -12.98 -4.47 -15.69
C GLY A 81 -11.84 -4.73 -16.67
N THR A 82 -11.57 -5.98 -17.06
CA THR A 82 -10.41 -6.37 -17.89
C THR A 82 -10.61 -6.00 -19.36
N ASN A 83 -11.80 -6.29 -19.89
CA ASN A 83 -12.16 -6.05 -21.29
C ASN A 83 -13.70 -6.04 -21.46
N LEU A 84 -14.19 -5.79 -22.67
CA LEU A 84 -15.62 -5.77 -22.95
C LEU A 84 -16.31 -7.12 -22.67
N ALA A 85 -15.67 -8.22 -22.92
CA ALA A 85 -16.22 -9.54 -22.60
C ALA A 85 -16.40 -9.73 -21.11
N GLY A 86 -15.46 -9.27 -20.30
CA GLY A 86 -15.54 -9.27 -18.82
C GLY A 86 -16.65 -8.34 -18.30
N LEU A 87 -16.79 -7.14 -18.88
CA LEU A 87 -17.85 -6.19 -18.50
C LEU A 87 -19.26 -6.77 -18.71
N PHE A 88 -19.44 -7.56 -19.75
CA PHE A 88 -20.73 -8.16 -20.13
C PHE A 88 -20.76 -9.68 -19.99
N ALA A 89 -19.88 -10.23 -19.13
CA ALA A 89 -19.89 -11.66 -18.82
C ALA A 89 -21.26 -12.09 -18.28
N GLN A 90 -21.87 -11.29 -17.40
CA GLN A 90 -23.28 -11.43 -17.05
C GLN A 90 -24.14 -10.67 -18.07
N ARG A 91 -24.79 -11.42 -18.97
CA ARG A 91 -25.55 -10.84 -20.11
C ARG A 91 -26.70 -9.91 -19.69
N SER A 92 -27.29 -10.10 -18.50
CA SER A 92 -28.31 -9.23 -17.94
C SER A 92 -27.83 -7.77 -17.77
N ASN A 93 -26.53 -7.54 -17.65
CA ASN A 93 -25.94 -6.19 -17.55
C ASN A 93 -26.21 -5.36 -18.81
N LEU A 94 -26.34 -6.00 -19.99
CA LEU A 94 -26.70 -5.30 -21.25
C LEU A 94 -28.05 -4.62 -21.18
N ALA A 95 -29.00 -5.19 -20.44
CA ALA A 95 -30.37 -4.63 -20.28
C ALA A 95 -30.51 -3.80 -18.99
N SER A 96 -29.48 -3.61 -18.19
CA SER A 96 -29.55 -2.92 -16.92
C SER A 96 -29.26 -1.42 -17.04
N PRO A 97 -30.26 -0.53 -16.85
CA PRO A 97 -30.04 0.93 -16.83
C PRO A 97 -29.05 1.36 -15.74
N ARG A 98 -29.06 0.68 -14.59
CA ARG A 98 -28.13 0.94 -13.48
C ARG A 98 -26.69 0.67 -13.91
N PHE A 99 -26.43 -0.43 -14.62
CA PHE A 99 -25.10 -0.76 -15.12
C PHE A 99 -24.59 0.26 -16.15
N TRP A 100 -25.44 0.68 -17.07
CA TRP A 100 -25.08 1.73 -18.05
C TRP A 100 -24.84 3.09 -17.39
N SER A 101 -25.61 3.45 -16.36
CA SER A 101 -25.35 4.65 -15.55
C SER A 101 -23.99 4.58 -14.85
N MET A 102 -23.65 3.43 -14.27
CA MET A 102 -22.34 3.17 -13.68
C MET A 102 -21.21 3.37 -14.70
N LEU A 103 -21.32 2.74 -15.88
CA LEU A 103 -20.28 2.85 -16.93
C LEU A 103 -20.13 4.28 -17.46
N ARG A 104 -21.23 5.02 -17.64
CA ARG A 104 -21.19 6.43 -18.04
C ARG A 104 -20.41 7.26 -17.03
N ASP A 105 -20.69 7.09 -15.74
CA ASP A 105 -20.07 7.86 -14.69
C ASP A 105 -18.61 7.42 -14.45
N LEU A 106 -18.27 6.14 -14.68
CA LEU A 106 -16.89 5.64 -14.70
C LEU A 106 -16.06 6.36 -15.78
N VAL A 107 -16.57 6.45 -17.01
CA VAL A 107 -15.88 7.15 -18.09
C VAL A 107 -15.73 8.64 -17.79
N ARG A 108 -16.77 9.24 -17.20
CA ARG A 108 -16.76 10.64 -16.78
C ARG A 108 -15.74 10.89 -15.68
N PHE A 109 -15.68 10.02 -14.66
CA PHE A 109 -14.72 10.12 -13.56
C PHE A 109 -13.29 10.05 -14.06
N TYR A 110 -12.97 9.06 -14.90
CA TYR A 110 -11.61 8.91 -15.43
C TYR A 110 -11.12 10.13 -16.21
N ARG A 111 -12.03 10.87 -16.85
CA ARG A 111 -11.71 12.07 -17.62
C ARG A 111 -11.68 13.35 -16.79
N GLN A 112 -12.57 13.47 -15.82
CA GLN A 112 -12.80 14.72 -15.10
C GLN A 112 -12.10 14.79 -13.76
N ALA A 113 -12.00 13.68 -13.02
CA ALA A 113 -11.46 13.68 -11.66
C ALA A 113 -10.04 14.26 -11.56
N PRO A 114 -9.08 13.95 -12.45
CA PRO A 114 -7.73 14.49 -12.37
C PRO A 114 -7.64 16.02 -12.31
N ASN A 115 -8.55 16.70 -12.99
CA ASN A 115 -8.62 18.16 -12.95
C ASN A 115 -9.63 18.66 -11.91
N GLY A 116 -10.73 17.95 -11.71
CA GLY A 116 -11.83 18.37 -10.85
C GLY A 116 -11.46 18.41 -9.35
N VAL A 117 -10.43 17.67 -8.92
CA VAL A 117 -9.98 17.68 -7.52
C VAL A 117 -8.89 18.71 -7.23
N ARG A 118 -8.33 19.39 -8.23
CA ARG A 118 -7.16 20.28 -8.06
C ARG A 118 -7.48 21.55 -7.26
N ASP A 119 -8.67 22.08 -7.45
CA ASP A 119 -9.12 23.32 -6.85
C ASP A 119 -10.01 23.08 -5.61
N LEU A 120 -10.14 21.84 -5.17
CA LEU A 120 -10.85 21.50 -3.95
C LEU A 120 -10.03 21.82 -2.70
N ASP A 121 -10.72 22.07 -1.60
CA ASP A 121 -10.10 22.08 -0.29
C ASP A 121 -9.36 20.74 -0.06
N PRO A 122 -8.09 20.77 0.38
CA PRO A 122 -7.32 19.55 0.62
C PRO A 122 -7.99 18.56 1.59
N SER A 123 -8.87 19.04 2.47
CA SER A 123 -9.63 18.23 3.43
C SER A 123 -10.95 17.69 2.86
N ALA A 124 -11.36 18.13 1.66
CA ALA A 124 -12.62 17.67 1.04
C ALA A 124 -12.61 16.16 0.84
N SER A 125 -13.65 15.50 1.31
CA SER A 125 -13.82 14.06 1.16
C SER A 125 -14.12 13.64 -0.27
N LEU A 126 -13.92 12.37 -0.59
CA LEU A 126 -14.31 11.80 -1.86
C LEU A 126 -15.84 11.94 -2.08
N ASN A 127 -16.65 11.78 -1.02
CA ASN A 127 -18.10 12.00 -1.08
C ASN A 127 -18.42 13.43 -1.48
N ASP A 128 -17.80 14.45 -0.87
CA ASP A 128 -18.04 15.85 -1.20
C ASP A 128 -17.76 16.14 -2.68
N TYR A 129 -16.66 15.59 -3.19
CA TYR A 129 -16.35 15.71 -4.62
C TYR A 129 -17.38 15.02 -5.51
N LEU A 130 -17.74 13.77 -5.16
CA LEU A 130 -18.69 13.00 -5.96
C LEU A 130 -20.09 13.65 -5.96
N ASP A 131 -20.50 14.25 -4.83
CA ASP A 131 -21.77 14.97 -4.70
C ASP A 131 -21.76 16.26 -5.51
N SER A 132 -20.75 17.09 -5.35
CA SER A 132 -20.62 18.36 -6.08
C SER A 132 -20.55 18.17 -7.59
N ALA A 133 -19.87 17.11 -8.06
CA ALA A 133 -19.76 16.76 -9.45
C ALA A 133 -20.96 15.94 -9.99
N GLY A 134 -21.95 15.57 -9.14
CA GLY A 134 -23.16 14.86 -9.51
C GLY A 134 -22.93 13.44 -10.04
N PHE A 135 -22.01 12.69 -9.42
CA PHE A 135 -21.81 11.27 -9.71
C PHE A 135 -22.94 10.43 -9.09
N GLY A 136 -23.49 9.48 -9.85
CA GLY A 136 -24.62 8.66 -9.42
C GLY A 136 -24.23 7.55 -8.45
N ARG A 137 -25.24 7.06 -7.68
CA ARG A 137 -25.07 5.97 -6.72
C ARG A 137 -24.53 4.69 -7.33
N ALA A 138 -24.98 4.33 -8.54
CA ALA A 138 -24.52 3.13 -9.22
C ALA A 138 -23.00 3.12 -9.44
N PHE A 139 -22.41 4.25 -9.83
CA PHE A 139 -20.96 4.35 -9.99
C PHE A 139 -20.23 4.20 -8.66
N ARG A 140 -20.72 4.86 -7.61
CA ARG A 140 -20.08 4.83 -6.28
C ARG A 140 -20.13 3.43 -5.67
N GLU A 141 -21.33 2.86 -5.59
CA GLU A 141 -21.60 1.62 -4.86
C GLU A 141 -21.18 0.35 -5.63
N ASP A 142 -21.37 0.35 -6.95
CA ASP A 142 -21.14 -0.84 -7.76
C ASP A 142 -19.74 -0.90 -8.38
N HIS A 143 -18.95 0.20 -8.32
CA HIS A 143 -17.59 0.23 -8.89
C HIS A 143 -16.57 0.91 -8.00
N LEU A 144 -16.73 2.21 -7.69
CA LEU A 144 -15.67 3.04 -7.10
C LEU A 144 -15.29 2.56 -5.70
N TYR A 145 -16.27 2.40 -4.82
CA TYR A 145 -16.03 1.97 -3.46
C TYR A 145 -15.55 0.52 -3.37
N PRO A 146 -16.13 -0.46 -4.08
CA PRO A 146 -15.58 -1.83 -4.10
C PRO A 146 -14.16 -1.90 -4.63
N MET A 147 -13.83 -1.14 -5.69
CA MET A 147 -12.47 -1.08 -6.23
C MET A 147 -11.49 -0.53 -5.20
N ALA A 148 -11.82 0.58 -4.57
CA ALA A 148 -10.97 1.21 -3.58
C ALA A 148 -10.83 0.34 -2.32
N ALA A 149 -11.91 -0.28 -1.86
CA ALA A 149 -11.91 -1.21 -0.75
C ALA A 149 -10.97 -2.40 -0.99
N ALA A 150 -10.97 -2.94 -2.21
CA ALA A 150 -10.06 -4.02 -2.60
C ALA A 150 -8.57 -3.59 -2.61
N ILE A 151 -8.29 -2.32 -2.96
CA ILE A 151 -6.93 -1.78 -3.00
C ILE A 151 -6.38 -1.54 -1.58
N TRP A 152 -7.18 -0.97 -0.69
CA TRP A 152 -6.74 -0.56 0.65
C TRP A 152 -7.18 -1.48 1.78
N SER A 153 -7.88 -2.59 1.47
CA SER A 153 -8.42 -3.52 2.49
C SER A 153 -9.27 -2.82 3.56
N THR A 154 -10.00 -1.80 3.13
CA THR A 154 -10.85 -0.94 3.98
C THR A 154 -12.32 -1.20 3.67
N PRO A 155 -13.23 -1.13 4.66
CA PRO A 155 -14.66 -1.26 4.39
C PRO A 155 -15.15 -0.25 3.34
N ALA A 156 -15.92 -0.71 2.36
CA ALA A 156 -16.37 0.12 1.23
C ALA A 156 -17.14 1.39 1.68
N LEU A 157 -17.84 1.32 2.81
CA LEU A 157 -18.57 2.45 3.39
C LEU A 157 -17.66 3.59 3.88
N GLU A 158 -16.42 3.30 4.20
CA GLU A 158 -15.46 4.29 4.72
C GLU A 158 -14.69 4.99 3.59
N ILE A 159 -14.66 4.41 2.40
CA ILE A 159 -13.92 4.95 1.24
C ILE A 159 -14.35 6.37 0.91
N GLY A 160 -15.63 6.68 1.05
CA GLY A 160 -16.16 8.00 0.78
C GLY A 160 -15.59 9.13 1.65
N ASN A 161 -15.01 8.78 2.81
CA ASN A 161 -14.41 9.74 3.76
C ASN A 161 -12.94 10.06 3.46
N TYR A 162 -12.30 9.35 2.51
CA TYR A 162 -10.93 9.62 2.11
C TYR A 162 -10.80 11.01 1.47
N PRO A 163 -9.68 11.73 1.66
CA PRO A 163 -9.44 12.98 0.96
C PRO A 163 -9.45 12.78 -0.55
N ALA A 164 -10.34 13.50 -1.24
CA ALA A 164 -10.58 13.34 -2.68
C ALA A 164 -9.30 13.53 -3.52
N LEU A 165 -8.51 14.56 -3.17
CA LEU A 165 -7.26 14.87 -3.85
C LEU A 165 -6.25 13.71 -3.75
N SER A 166 -6.08 13.15 -2.56
CA SER A 166 -5.14 12.03 -2.32
C SER A 166 -5.60 10.77 -3.04
N PHE A 167 -6.90 10.48 -3.02
CA PHE A 167 -7.50 9.35 -3.72
C PHE A 167 -7.26 9.42 -5.23
N VAL A 168 -7.60 10.55 -5.85
CA VAL A 168 -7.47 10.71 -7.29
C VAL A 168 -6.00 10.72 -7.73
N ARG A 169 -5.11 11.39 -6.99
CA ARG A 169 -3.66 11.36 -7.25
C ARG A 169 -3.08 9.95 -7.17
N PHE A 170 -3.51 9.16 -6.20
CA PHE A 170 -3.12 7.76 -6.12
C PHE A 170 -3.56 6.99 -7.37
N CYS A 171 -4.82 7.14 -7.78
CA CYS A 171 -5.34 6.49 -8.98
C CYS A 171 -4.60 6.93 -10.26
N GLU A 172 -4.25 8.21 -10.39
CA GLU A 172 -3.44 8.73 -11.51
C GLU A 172 -2.05 8.10 -11.53
N ASN A 173 -1.34 8.16 -10.40
CA ASN A 173 0.03 7.64 -10.26
C ASN A 173 0.12 6.16 -10.59
N HIS A 174 -0.90 5.37 -10.24
CA HIS A 174 -0.95 3.93 -10.51
C HIS A 174 -1.57 3.58 -11.87
N GLY A 175 -1.94 4.60 -12.67
CA GLY A 175 -2.53 4.40 -14.00
C GLY A 175 -3.92 3.76 -13.99
N LEU A 176 -4.63 3.83 -12.85
CA LEU A 176 -5.96 3.24 -12.68
C LEU A 176 -7.06 4.00 -13.43
N LEU A 177 -6.82 5.28 -13.75
CA LEU A 177 -7.74 6.12 -14.54
C LEU A 177 -7.48 6.05 -16.05
N LYS A 178 -6.78 5.01 -16.53
CA LYS A 178 -6.47 4.83 -17.95
C LYS A 178 -7.27 3.67 -18.53
N PHE A 179 -7.88 3.90 -19.71
CA PHE A 179 -8.54 2.84 -20.47
C PHE A 179 -7.54 2.04 -21.36
N MET A 180 -6.52 2.74 -21.85
CA MET A 180 -5.49 2.17 -22.71
C MET A 180 -4.09 2.47 -22.17
N ARG A 181 -3.10 1.67 -22.62
CA ARG A 181 -1.69 1.81 -22.19
C ARG A 181 -1.55 1.77 -20.66
N ARG A 182 -2.31 0.90 -20.02
CA ARG A 182 -2.16 0.63 -18.58
C ARG A 182 -0.75 0.11 -18.31
N PRO A 183 -0.12 0.43 -17.17
CA PRO A 183 1.17 -0.12 -16.82
C PRO A 183 1.09 -1.65 -16.74
N ILE A 184 2.16 -2.33 -17.18
CA ILE A 184 2.28 -3.77 -17.01
C ILE A 184 2.65 -4.02 -15.55
N TRP A 185 1.79 -4.73 -14.86
CA TRP A 185 2.04 -5.15 -13.50
C TRP A 185 2.94 -6.36 -13.46
N ARG A 186 3.76 -6.42 -12.43
CA ARG A 186 4.72 -7.51 -12.20
C ARG A 186 4.61 -8.01 -10.77
N THR A 187 4.99 -9.26 -10.57
CA THR A 187 5.14 -9.86 -9.24
C THR A 187 6.52 -10.50 -9.13
N VAL A 188 6.99 -10.69 -7.91
CA VAL A 188 8.25 -11.38 -7.63
C VAL A 188 8.05 -12.89 -7.84
N ASP A 189 8.94 -13.52 -8.59
CA ASP A 189 8.88 -14.96 -8.80
C ASP A 189 9.32 -15.69 -7.51
N GLY A 190 8.51 -16.63 -7.04
CA GLY A 190 8.69 -17.27 -5.74
C GLY A 190 8.17 -16.46 -4.53
N GLY A 191 7.50 -15.33 -4.78
CA GLY A 191 6.95 -14.45 -3.76
C GLY A 191 7.92 -13.41 -3.24
N SER A 192 7.40 -12.43 -2.49
CA SER A 192 8.17 -11.30 -1.94
C SER A 192 9.31 -11.71 -1.00
N ARG A 193 9.24 -12.88 -0.39
CA ARG A 193 10.33 -13.44 0.43
C ARG A 193 11.65 -13.53 -0.35
N ALA A 194 11.61 -13.78 -1.66
CA ALA A 194 12.80 -13.93 -2.48
C ALA A 194 13.66 -12.65 -2.51
N TYR A 195 13.05 -11.46 -2.61
CA TYR A 195 13.81 -10.24 -2.53
C TYR A 195 14.21 -9.86 -1.10
N VAL A 196 13.39 -10.19 -0.10
CA VAL A 196 13.71 -9.95 1.32
C VAL A 196 14.97 -10.72 1.71
N GLU A 197 15.07 -11.99 1.31
CA GLU A 197 16.25 -12.82 1.55
C GLU A 197 17.52 -12.24 0.91
N ARG A 198 17.45 -11.81 -0.34
CA ARG A 198 18.59 -11.18 -1.04
C ARG A 198 18.98 -9.84 -0.41
N LEU A 199 17.97 -9.03 -0.05
CA LEU A 199 18.15 -7.73 0.57
C LEU A 199 18.83 -7.84 1.96
N THR A 200 18.52 -8.88 2.72
CA THR A 200 19.03 -9.06 4.09
C THR A 200 20.30 -9.88 4.16
N ALA A 201 20.68 -10.58 3.09
CA ALA A 201 21.86 -11.45 3.06
C ALA A 201 23.15 -10.79 3.59
N PRO A 202 23.49 -9.52 3.25
CA PRO A 202 24.73 -8.88 3.68
C PRO A 202 24.87 -8.65 5.20
N PHE A 203 23.75 -8.65 5.94
CA PHE A 203 23.71 -8.37 7.39
C PHE A 203 22.79 -9.31 8.16
N ARG A 204 22.56 -10.52 7.63
CA ARG A 204 21.64 -11.52 8.21
C ARG A 204 21.98 -11.87 9.66
N ASP A 205 23.23 -12.01 9.98
CA ASP A 205 23.78 -12.29 11.32
C ASP A 205 23.56 -11.14 12.31
N ARG A 206 23.25 -9.95 11.82
CA ARG A 206 22.97 -8.75 12.63
C ARG A 206 21.47 -8.41 12.70
N ILE A 207 20.63 -9.33 12.28
CA ILE A 207 19.18 -9.21 12.43
C ILE A 207 18.74 -9.98 13.67
N ARG A 208 18.07 -9.30 14.57
CA ARG A 208 17.52 -9.87 15.82
C ARG A 208 16.00 -9.88 15.71
N ILE A 209 15.43 -11.04 15.50
CA ILE A 209 13.97 -11.26 15.52
C ILE A 209 13.47 -11.46 16.95
N ASN A 210 12.16 -11.32 17.17
CA ASN A 210 11.53 -11.34 18.50
C ASN A 210 12.18 -10.34 19.46
N ALA A 211 12.74 -9.26 18.92
CA ALA A 211 13.49 -8.23 19.62
C ALA A 211 12.72 -6.89 19.61
N SER A 212 11.60 -6.86 20.30
CA SER A 212 10.75 -5.67 20.40
C SER A 212 11.45 -4.54 21.15
N VAL A 213 11.80 -3.48 20.44
CA VAL A 213 12.33 -2.25 21.04
C VAL A 213 11.26 -1.62 21.93
N LYS A 214 11.62 -1.30 23.17
CA LYS A 214 10.73 -0.70 24.17
C LYS A 214 11.00 0.78 24.39
N SER A 215 12.25 1.21 24.22
CA SER A 215 12.63 2.59 24.42
C SER A 215 13.79 2.97 23.52
N ILE A 216 13.72 4.17 22.98
CA ILE A 216 14.77 4.85 22.22
C ILE A 216 14.98 6.20 22.85
N ARG A 217 16.21 6.53 23.26
CA ARG A 217 16.55 7.79 23.90
C ARG A 217 17.82 8.37 23.29
N ARG A 218 17.82 9.65 22.97
CA ARG A 218 18.99 10.40 22.53
C ARG A 218 19.76 10.90 23.75
N VAL A 219 21.02 10.59 23.85
CA VAL A 219 21.86 10.98 24.99
C VAL A 219 23.24 11.40 24.48
N ASN A 220 23.62 12.66 24.65
CA ASN A 220 24.98 13.18 24.35
C ASN A 220 25.46 12.87 22.91
N GLY A 221 24.56 12.90 21.92
CA GLY A 221 24.91 12.65 20.52
C GLY A 221 24.92 11.18 20.12
N ALA A 222 24.62 10.27 21.03
CA ALA A 222 24.40 8.84 20.78
C ALA A 222 22.93 8.48 21.01
N VAL A 223 22.55 7.24 20.70
CA VAL A 223 21.19 6.70 20.87
C VAL A 223 21.26 5.46 21.74
N GLU A 224 20.53 5.49 22.84
CA GLU A 224 20.30 4.37 23.73
C GLU A 224 19.05 3.61 23.29
N ILE A 225 19.16 2.30 23.09
CA ILE A 225 18.06 1.42 22.67
C ILE A 225 17.86 0.32 23.70
N SER A 226 16.65 0.19 24.24
CA SER A 226 16.27 -0.87 25.16
C SER A 226 15.34 -1.88 24.50
N VAL A 227 15.68 -3.17 24.61
CA VAL A 227 14.91 -4.30 24.07
C VAL A 227 14.48 -5.18 25.24
N GLY A 228 13.20 -5.26 25.51
CA GLY A 228 12.55 -6.32 26.31
C GLY A 228 13.20 -6.72 27.64
N GLY A 229 13.77 -5.81 28.42
CA GLY A 229 14.37 -6.12 29.74
C GLY A 229 15.85 -6.52 29.71
N ALA A 230 16.49 -6.47 28.54
CA ALA A 230 17.93 -6.55 28.39
C ALA A 230 18.61 -5.22 28.76
N GLU A 231 19.93 -5.24 28.97
CA GLU A 231 20.72 -4.01 29.11
C GLU A 231 20.57 -3.15 27.86
N ALA A 232 20.57 -1.83 28.04
CA ALA A 232 20.49 -0.89 26.93
C ALA A 232 21.76 -0.95 26.06
N GLU A 233 21.55 -0.88 24.75
CA GLU A 233 22.63 -0.86 23.77
C GLU A 233 22.79 0.54 23.17
N TRP A 234 23.99 0.92 22.78
CA TRP A 234 24.33 2.24 22.29
C TRP A 234 24.68 2.21 20.81
N PHE A 235 24.14 3.20 20.09
CA PHE A 235 24.36 3.38 18.65
C PHE A 235 24.61 4.85 18.33
N ASP A 236 25.30 5.10 17.22
CA ASP A 236 25.50 6.47 16.73
C ASP A 236 24.19 7.06 16.16
N HIS A 237 23.41 6.24 15.46
CA HIS A 237 22.18 6.64 14.79
C HIS A 237 21.11 5.53 14.84
N VAL A 238 19.87 5.94 14.72
CA VAL A 238 18.72 5.02 14.59
C VAL A 238 17.84 5.43 13.41
N VAL A 239 17.33 4.43 12.69
CA VAL A 239 16.26 4.58 11.70
C VAL A 239 15.07 3.76 12.19
N ILE A 240 13.96 4.41 12.47
CA ILE A 240 12.72 3.77 12.93
C ILE A 240 11.88 3.44 11.69
N GLY A 241 11.67 2.16 11.43
CA GLY A 241 10.86 1.63 10.32
C GLY A 241 9.51 1.06 10.77
N ALA A 242 8.98 1.54 11.89
CA ALA A 242 7.68 1.15 12.44
C ALA A 242 6.58 2.16 12.03
N HIS A 243 5.32 1.87 12.36
CA HIS A 243 4.22 2.81 12.23
C HIS A 243 4.44 4.03 13.13
N ALA A 244 3.82 5.16 12.80
CA ALA A 244 4.05 6.43 13.49
C ALA A 244 3.66 6.37 14.98
N ASP A 245 2.54 5.73 15.32
CA ASP A 245 2.09 5.48 16.68
C ASP A 245 3.08 4.61 17.48
N GLN A 246 3.60 3.55 16.85
CA GLN A 246 4.62 2.69 17.44
C GLN A 246 5.94 3.43 17.62
N ALA A 247 6.34 4.23 16.62
CA ALA A 247 7.53 5.07 16.72
C ALA A 247 7.42 6.06 17.88
N LEU A 248 6.26 6.71 18.02
CA LEU A 248 5.99 7.64 19.11
C LEU A 248 6.03 6.95 20.49
N ALA A 249 5.48 5.74 20.59
CA ALA A 249 5.51 4.96 21.82
C ALA A 249 6.93 4.54 22.24
N MET A 250 7.82 4.32 21.27
CA MET A 250 9.21 3.96 21.54
C MET A 250 10.10 5.15 21.94
N LEU A 251 9.80 6.37 21.47
CA LEU A 251 10.60 7.57 21.75
C LEU A 251 10.42 8.03 23.20
N ALA A 252 11.41 7.83 24.06
CA ALA A 252 11.37 8.21 25.47
C ALA A 252 11.63 9.71 25.69
N ASP A 253 12.34 10.36 24.77
CA ASP A 253 12.73 11.78 24.81
C ASP A 253 12.12 12.59 23.65
N ARG A 254 10.92 12.20 23.24
CA ARG A 254 10.21 12.82 22.13
C ARG A 254 10.03 14.32 22.32
N SER A 255 10.26 15.07 21.27
CA SER A 255 10.02 16.50 21.25
C SER A 255 8.55 16.82 21.01
N PRO A 256 8.08 18.05 21.37
CA PRO A 256 6.71 18.49 21.03
C PRO A 256 6.40 18.39 19.52
N ARG A 257 7.41 18.60 18.67
CA ARG A 257 7.24 18.51 17.21
C ARG A 257 7.06 17.07 16.73
N GLU A 258 7.75 16.10 17.33
CA GLU A 258 7.55 14.67 17.06
C GLU A 258 6.18 14.22 17.53
N ASP A 259 5.74 14.65 18.70
CA ASP A 259 4.36 14.41 19.18
C ASP A 259 3.32 14.96 18.20
N GLU A 260 3.46 16.20 17.79
CA GLU A 260 2.54 16.85 16.84
C GLU A 260 2.46 16.09 15.51
N LEU A 261 3.61 15.74 14.92
CA LEU A 261 3.66 15.14 13.59
C LEU A 261 3.27 13.66 13.57
N LEU A 262 3.71 12.88 14.56
CA LEU A 262 3.47 11.44 14.57
C LEU A 262 2.04 11.08 15.01
N ASN A 263 1.40 11.91 15.84
CA ASN A 263 0.00 11.73 16.25
C ASN A 263 -1.03 12.01 15.14
N VAL A 264 -0.62 12.61 14.01
CA VAL A 264 -1.53 12.85 12.88
C VAL A 264 -1.95 11.55 12.19
N PHE A 265 -1.11 10.52 12.29
CA PHE A 265 -1.36 9.24 11.63
C PHE A 265 -2.32 8.39 12.48
N ALA A 266 -3.53 8.20 11.98
CA ALA A 266 -4.51 7.28 12.56
C ALA A 266 -4.45 5.93 11.83
N TYR A 267 -4.34 4.85 12.57
CA TYR A 267 -4.38 3.49 12.04
C TYR A 267 -5.71 2.85 12.41
N GLY A 268 -6.33 2.14 11.47
CA GLY A 268 -7.51 1.33 11.72
C GLY A 268 -7.15 0.00 12.41
N ASP A 269 -8.08 -0.51 13.19
CA ASP A 269 -7.99 -1.83 13.84
C ASP A 269 -8.19 -2.98 12.85
#